data_8a7d1b1c42bcf4f9c597107297852031
#
_entry.id   8a7d1b1c42bcf4f9c597107297852031
#
_cell.length_a   1.000
_cell.length_b   1.000
_cell.length_c   1.000
_cell.angle_alpha   90.00
_cell.angle_beta   90.00
_cell.angle_gamma   90.00
#
_symmetry.space_group_name_H-M   'P 1'
#
loop_
_entity.id
_entity.type
_entity.pdbx_description
1 polymer ?
#
loop_
_entity_poly.entity_id
_entity_poly.type
_entity_poly.pdbx_seq_one_letter_code
_entity_poly.pdbx_strand_id
1 'polypeptide(L)'
;MTIQWILPTSFYNGTFAKNCTAYSNPFSAGSYIPTFNYLANMPKLNFIQLPKLPIFNYSYPTFTSATRRNYSVGTYSNRGVSVGNNTQNMSLWKRLGYCANAGLKLARQAVNSVVGFIGKCARYVKNAIAKVGMGKYESGNACDMVSIMRRNKKFKEISPNGVNLKTLPAGCVLVYGRGVAGYSSQYGHTEITTGKGTAVSDGVTRNLHRKPTAIFMPISA
;
A
#
# COMPACT_ATOMS: atom_id res chain seq x y z
N MET A 1 -31.21 33.38 -11.07
CA MET A 1 -30.71 33.27 -9.67
C MET A 1 -29.30 32.76 -9.69
N THR A 2 -28.32 33.65 -9.53
CA THR A 2 -26.90 33.31 -9.62
C THR A 2 -26.38 33.17 -8.19
N ILE A 3 -26.00 31.96 -7.80
CA ILE A 3 -25.44 31.68 -6.46
C ILE A 3 -23.94 31.93 -6.53
N GLN A 4 -23.51 33.03 -5.92
CA GLN A 4 -22.11 33.35 -5.69
C GLN A 4 -21.61 32.64 -4.44
N TRP A 5 -20.60 31.77 -4.59
CA TRP A 5 -19.89 31.17 -3.47
C TRP A 5 -18.79 32.11 -2.99
N ILE A 6 -18.95 32.64 -1.80
CA ILE A 6 -17.94 33.41 -1.08
C ILE A 6 -16.96 32.43 -0.46
N LEU A 7 -15.70 32.44 -0.92
CA LEU A 7 -14.59 31.73 -0.29
C LEU A 7 -14.01 32.62 0.82
N PRO A 8 -13.73 32.11 2.01
CA PRO A 8 -13.01 32.86 3.02
C PRO A 8 -11.52 32.94 2.62
N THR A 9 -11.05 34.13 2.41
CA THR A 9 -9.63 34.48 2.32
C THR A 9 -9.01 34.43 3.71
N SER A 10 -8.15 33.45 3.98
CA SER A 10 -7.16 33.57 5.02
C SER A 10 -5.81 33.09 4.52
N PHE A 11 -4.87 33.98 4.58
CA PHE A 11 -3.47 33.95 4.25
C PHE A 11 -2.74 32.70 4.80
N TYR A 12 -2.08 31.97 3.91
CA TYR A 12 -0.85 31.27 4.26
C TYR A 12 0.13 31.38 3.09
N ASN A 13 0.98 32.42 3.15
CA ASN A 13 2.23 32.45 2.41
C ASN A 13 3.15 31.40 3.01
N GLY A 14 3.28 30.28 2.35
CA GLY A 14 4.21 29.22 2.69
C GLY A 14 4.67 28.56 1.40
N THR A 15 5.84 28.95 0.92
CA THR A 15 6.63 28.35 -0.14
C THR A 15 6.89 26.86 0.19
N PHE A 16 6.02 25.96 -0.25
CA PHE A 16 6.26 24.51 -0.22
C PHE A 16 6.18 23.94 -1.64
N ALA A 17 7.07 24.44 -2.50
CA ALA A 17 7.39 23.80 -3.77
C ALA A 17 8.87 23.41 -3.76
N LYS A 18 9.29 22.54 -2.83
CA LYS A 18 10.66 22.01 -2.85
C LYS A 18 10.61 20.49 -2.76
N ASN A 19 11.17 19.90 -3.82
CA ASN A 19 11.80 18.59 -3.85
C ASN A 19 10.90 17.35 -3.93
N CYS A 20 10.21 17.18 -5.07
CA CYS A 20 10.11 15.87 -5.71
C CYS A 20 11.26 15.72 -6.73
N THR A 21 12.48 16.16 -6.40
CA THR A 21 13.68 15.90 -7.20
C THR A 21 14.08 14.43 -7.04
N ALA A 22 14.42 13.82 -8.14
CA ALA A 22 14.95 12.47 -8.20
C ALA A 22 16.19 12.37 -7.28
N TYR A 23 16.10 11.50 -6.27
CA TYR A 23 17.27 11.06 -5.54
C TYR A 23 18.03 10.08 -6.45
N SER A 24 19.07 10.56 -7.10
CA SER A 24 20.08 9.72 -7.72
C SER A 24 20.87 9.04 -6.60
N ASN A 25 20.86 7.72 -6.59
CA ASN A 25 21.65 6.89 -5.70
C ASN A 25 23.16 7.15 -5.91
N PRO A 26 23.91 7.56 -4.90
CA PRO A 26 25.35 7.45 -4.91
C PRO A 26 25.74 6.18 -4.13
N PHE A 27 25.68 5.03 -4.76
CA PHE A 27 26.41 3.85 -4.32
C PHE A 27 27.29 3.37 -5.47
N SER A 28 28.48 3.97 -5.57
CA SER A 28 29.61 3.34 -6.20
C SER A 28 30.68 3.11 -5.14
N ALA A 29 31.01 1.83 -5.00
CA ALA A 29 32.26 1.22 -4.57
C ALA A 29 33.02 1.84 -3.38
N GLY A 30 33.16 1.04 -2.32
CA GLY A 30 34.11 1.27 -1.24
C GLY A 30 33.89 0.28 -0.10
N SER A 31 34.49 -0.89 -0.21
CA SER A 31 34.58 -1.90 0.83
C SER A 31 35.24 -1.35 2.10
N TYR A 32 34.50 -1.32 3.20
CA TYR A 32 35.05 -1.32 4.55
C TYR A 32 34.16 -2.18 5.44
N ILE A 33 34.63 -3.38 5.74
CA ILE A 33 34.04 -4.27 6.76
C ILE A 33 34.81 -4.02 8.04
N PRO A 34 34.25 -3.43 9.09
CA PRO A 34 34.86 -3.47 10.41
C PRO A 34 34.60 -4.83 11.04
N THR A 35 35.65 -5.63 11.14
CA THR A 35 35.67 -6.83 11.99
C THR A 35 35.58 -6.42 13.45
N PHE A 36 34.40 -6.53 14.04
CA PHE A 36 34.25 -6.47 15.48
C PHE A 36 34.49 -7.84 16.09
N ASN A 37 35.70 -8.01 16.67
CA ASN A 37 36.00 -9.10 17.59
C ASN A 37 35.23 -8.88 18.91
N TYR A 38 34.06 -9.49 19.06
CA TYR A 38 33.24 -9.44 20.26
C TYR A 38 33.13 -10.83 20.92
N LEU A 39 34.22 -11.59 21.01
CA LEU A 39 34.22 -12.92 21.62
C LEU A 39 35.20 -13.08 22.81
N ALA A 40 35.64 -12.02 23.44
CA ALA A 40 36.66 -12.14 24.48
C ALA A 40 36.19 -11.99 25.94
N ASN A 41 34.92 -11.69 26.25
CA ASN A 41 34.47 -11.59 27.63
C ASN A 41 33.00 -11.99 27.81
N MET A 42 32.64 -13.22 27.51
CA MET A 42 31.37 -13.78 28.03
C MET A 42 31.64 -14.59 29.28
N PRO A 43 30.96 -14.31 30.42
CA PRO A 43 31.01 -15.18 31.58
C PRO A 43 30.43 -16.54 31.25
N LYS A 44 31.12 -17.61 31.67
CA LYS A 44 30.67 -18.99 31.48
C LYS A 44 29.32 -19.15 32.21
N LEU A 45 28.25 -19.22 31.45
CA LEU A 45 26.94 -19.59 31.97
C LEU A 45 26.94 -21.09 32.25
N ASN A 46 26.81 -21.44 33.55
CA ASN A 46 26.56 -22.81 33.96
C ASN A 46 25.22 -23.28 33.37
N PHE A 47 25.29 -24.27 32.50
CA PHE A 47 24.11 -24.95 31.99
C PHE A 47 23.36 -25.64 33.15
N ILE A 48 22.25 -25.04 33.59
CA ILE A 48 21.28 -25.72 34.43
C ILE A 48 20.68 -26.81 33.57
N GLN A 49 20.89 -28.08 33.94
CA GLN A 49 20.24 -29.22 33.27
C GLN A 49 18.72 -29.07 33.42
N LEU A 50 18.06 -28.75 32.34
CA LEU A 50 16.60 -28.78 32.28
C LEU A 50 16.12 -30.24 32.43
N PRO A 51 15.07 -30.50 33.23
CA PRO A 51 14.51 -31.84 33.37
C PRO A 51 14.00 -32.32 31.99
N LYS A 52 14.32 -33.57 31.63
CA LYS A 52 13.84 -34.23 30.41
C LYS A 52 12.31 -34.23 30.43
N LEU A 53 11.70 -33.45 29.56
CA LEU A 53 10.26 -33.51 29.35
C LEU A 53 9.90 -34.90 28.75
N PRO A 54 8.79 -35.49 29.15
CA PRO A 54 8.36 -36.79 28.59
C PRO A 54 8.09 -36.61 27.10
N ILE A 55 8.63 -37.55 26.31
CA ILE A 55 8.40 -37.60 24.85
C ILE A 55 6.96 -38.08 24.66
N PHE A 56 6.05 -37.17 24.40
CA PHE A 56 4.73 -37.51 23.89
C PHE A 56 4.88 -37.96 22.44
N ASN A 57 4.79 -39.28 22.21
CA ASN A 57 4.63 -39.82 20.87
C ASN A 57 3.26 -39.44 20.31
N TYR A 58 3.18 -38.28 19.68
CA TYR A 58 2.06 -37.90 18.84
C TYR A 58 2.21 -38.65 17.52
N SER A 59 1.47 -39.76 17.35
CA SER A 59 1.26 -40.32 16.02
C SER A 59 0.39 -39.35 15.22
N TYR A 60 1.03 -38.64 14.28
CA TYR A 60 0.30 -37.85 13.30
C TYR A 60 -0.55 -38.79 12.45
N PRO A 61 -1.88 -38.54 12.29
CA PRO A 61 -2.66 -39.28 11.33
C PRO A 61 -2.02 -39.09 9.95
N THR A 62 -1.63 -40.21 9.33
CA THR A 62 -1.19 -40.25 7.93
C THR A 62 -2.36 -39.72 7.08
N PHE A 63 -2.25 -38.50 6.61
CA PHE A 63 -3.13 -37.97 5.57
C PHE A 63 -2.88 -38.78 4.30
N THR A 64 -3.71 -39.79 4.08
CA THR A 64 -3.84 -40.43 2.76
C THR A 64 -4.15 -39.34 1.76
N SER A 65 -3.38 -39.32 0.70
CA SER A 65 -3.41 -38.31 -0.37
C SER A 65 -4.83 -38.15 -0.90
N ALA A 66 -5.54 -37.16 -0.34
CA ALA A 66 -6.74 -36.65 -0.95
C ALA A 66 -6.32 -36.00 -2.28
N THR A 67 -6.86 -36.51 -3.34
CA THR A 67 -6.81 -36.06 -4.74
C THR A 67 -6.46 -34.59 -4.84
N ARG A 68 -5.23 -34.29 -5.28
CA ARG A 68 -4.86 -32.93 -5.71
C ARG A 68 -5.87 -32.52 -6.79
N ARG A 69 -6.90 -31.80 -6.40
CA ARG A 69 -7.59 -30.96 -7.37
C ARG A 69 -6.53 -30.00 -7.85
N ASN A 70 -6.07 -30.19 -9.07
CA ASN A 70 -5.29 -29.23 -9.79
C ASN A 70 -6.17 -27.97 -9.93
N TYR A 71 -6.15 -27.11 -8.91
CA TYR A 71 -6.47 -25.73 -9.14
C TYR A 71 -5.38 -25.24 -10.09
N SER A 72 -5.70 -25.18 -11.38
CA SER A 72 -4.93 -24.36 -12.28
C SER A 72 -4.95 -22.98 -11.66
N VAL A 73 -3.84 -22.59 -11.03
CA VAL A 73 -3.58 -21.21 -10.67
C VAL A 73 -3.56 -20.52 -12.03
N GLY A 74 -4.73 -20.03 -12.45
CA GLY A 74 -4.83 -19.17 -13.61
C GLY A 74 -3.79 -18.09 -13.36
N THR A 75 -2.77 -18.05 -14.18
CA THR A 75 -1.78 -16.97 -14.20
C THR A 75 -2.56 -15.69 -14.47
N TYR A 76 -3.02 -15.04 -13.39
CA TYR A 76 -3.61 -13.71 -13.46
C TYR A 76 -2.50 -12.77 -13.91
N SER A 77 -2.35 -12.73 -15.21
CA SER A 77 -1.43 -11.83 -15.84
C SER A 77 -1.95 -10.42 -15.61
N ASN A 78 -1.10 -9.56 -15.06
CA ASN A 78 -1.28 -8.12 -15.01
C ASN A 78 -1.23 -7.50 -16.44
N ARG A 79 -1.22 -8.33 -17.49
CA ARG A 79 -1.22 -7.93 -18.90
C ARG A 79 -2.40 -7.00 -19.16
N GLY A 80 -2.11 -5.82 -19.68
CA GLY A 80 -3.09 -4.80 -20.01
C GLY A 80 -3.44 -3.82 -18.88
N VAL A 81 -2.78 -3.88 -17.71
CA VAL A 81 -2.92 -2.83 -16.70
C VAL A 81 -1.82 -1.79 -16.91
N SER A 82 -2.19 -0.65 -17.49
CA SER A 82 -1.27 0.47 -17.68
C SER A 82 -1.23 1.37 -16.45
N VAL A 83 -0.03 1.83 -16.10
CA VAL A 83 0.20 2.83 -15.07
C VAL A 83 0.63 4.14 -15.71
N GLY A 84 -0.03 5.23 -15.35
CA GLY A 84 0.31 6.55 -15.83
C GLY A 84 -0.64 7.58 -15.22
N ASN A 85 -0.31 8.84 -15.33
CA ASN A 85 -1.21 9.90 -14.90
C ASN A 85 -2.11 10.30 -16.07
N ASN A 86 -3.40 10.46 -15.78
CA ASN A 86 -4.29 11.17 -16.69
C ASN A 86 -3.89 12.65 -16.67
N THR A 87 -3.70 13.26 -17.82
CA THR A 87 -3.31 14.68 -17.96
C THR A 87 -4.44 15.61 -17.54
N GLN A 88 -5.68 15.15 -17.65
CA GLN A 88 -6.83 15.90 -17.15
C GLN A 88 -6.69 16.11 -15.64
N ASN A 89 -6.83 17.33 -15.18
CA ASN A 89 -6.77 17.71 -13.78
C ASN A 89 -5.39 17.56 -13.08
N MET A 90 -4.31 17.27 -13.81
CA MET A 90 -2.97 17.16 -13.18
C MET A 90 -2.52 18.47 -12.52
N SER A 91 -2.90 19.63 -13.07
CA SER A 91 -2.66 20.92 -12.44
C SER A 91 -3.35 21.05 -11.09
N LEU A 92 -4.61 20.58 -10.99
CA LEU A 92 -5.36 20.54 -9.74
C LEU A 92 -4.68 19.62 -8.70
N TRP A 93 -4.33 18.39 -9.10
CA TRP A 93 -3.68 17.45 -8.20
C TRP A 93 -2.34 17.95 -7.69
N LYS A 94 -1.54 18.60 -8.55
CA LYS A 94 -0.28 19.24 -8.15
C LYS A 94 -0.51 20.37 -7.15
N ARG A 95 -1.53 21.21 -7.34
CA ARG A 95 -1.90 22.26 -6.37
C ARG A 95 -2.33 21.69 -5.02
N LEU A 96 -2.94 20.51 -4.99
CA LEU A 96 -3.30 19.80 -3.76
C LEU A 96 -2.10 19.12 -3.10
N GLY A 97 -0.91 19.15 -3.73
CA GLY A 97 0.33 18.58 -3.21
C GLY A 97 0.67 17.18 -3.74
N TYR A 98 0.00 16.73 -4.80
CA TYR A 98 0.29 15.40 -5.38
C TYR A 98 1.73 15.27 -5.86
N CYS A 99 2.44 14.24 -5.36
CA CYS A 99 3.77 13.86 -5.82
C CYS A 99 3.68 12.77 -6.90
N ALA A 100 3.89 13.17 -8.17
CA ALA A 100 3.74 12.25 -9.30
C ALA A 100 4.72 11.08 -9.26
N ASN A 101 5.97 11.33 -8.87
CA ASN A 101 7.00 10.28 -8.78
C ASN A 101 6.63 9.22 -7.74
N ALA A 102 6.20 9.65 -6.54
CA ALA A 102 5.74 8.76 -5.50
C ALA A 102 4.52 7.94 -5.94
N GLY A 103 3.53 8.61 -6.54
CA GLY A 103 2.32 7.96 -7.01
C GLY A 103 2.57 6.93 -8.09
N LEU A 104 3.37 7.26 -9.11
CA LEU A 104 3.74 6.33 -10.18
C LEU A 104 4.55 5.14 -9.66
N LYS A 105 5.52 5.38 -8.75
CA LYS A 105 6.32 4.33 -8.13
C LYS A 105 5.42 3.35 -7.35
N LEU A 106 4.50 3.87 -6.54
CA LEU A 106 3.58 3.06 -5.76
C LEU A 106 2.63 2.25 -6.67
N ALA A 107 2.03 2.90 -7.67
CA ALA A 107 1.12 2.23 -8.60
C ALA A 107 1.81 1.10 -9.39
N ARG A 108 3.04 1.32 -9.88
CA ARG A 108 3.83 0.28 -10.56
C ARG A 108 4.12 -0.90 -9.65
N GLN A 109 4.53 -0.64 -8.39
CA GLN A 109 4.77 -1.69 -7.41
C GLN A 109 3.50 -2.50 -7.13
N ALA A 110 2.35 -1.83 -6.99
CA ALA A 110 1.08 -2.50 -6.78
C ALA A 110 0.68 -3.39 -7.96
N VAL A 111 0.78 -2.88 -9.21
CA VAL A 111 0.50 -3.66 -10.42
C VAL A 111 1.39 -4.89 -10.54
N ASN A 112 2.69 -4.75 -10.23
CA ASN A 112 3.64 -5.87 -10.27
C ASN A 112 3.36 -6.95 -9.22
N SER A 113 2.55 -6.64 -8.21
CA SER A 113 2.23 -7.55 -7.10
C SER A 113 0.88 -8.27 -7.28
N VAL A 114 0.13 -8.00 -8.34
CA VAL A 114 -1.20 -8.58 -8.59
C VAL A 114 -1.11 -10.09 -8.81
N VAL A 115 -1.97 -10.83 -8.10
CA VAL A 115 -2.06 -12.30 -8.19
C VAL A 115 -3.48 -12.79 -8.50
N GLY A 116 -4.48 -11.90 -8.43
CA GLY A 116 -5.90 -12.20 -8.52
C GLY A 116 -6.62 -11.93 -7.21
N PHE A 117 -7.96 -11.86 -7.25
CA PHE A 117 -8.76 -11.62 -6.05
C PHE A 117 -8.74 -12.84 -5.11
N ILE A 118 -7.86 -12.82 -4.12
CA ILE A 118 -7.68 -13.88 -3.11
C ILE A 118 -8.08 -13.46 -1.69
N GLY A 119 -8.77 -12.31 -1.56
CA GLY A 119 -9.24 -11.80 -0.28
C GLY A 119 -8.13 -11.22 0.62
N LYS A 120 -7.03 -10.76 0.04
CA LYS A 120 -5.87 -10.22 0.77
C LYS A 120 -5.55 -8.76 0.40
N CYS A 121 -6.55 -7.99 -0.07
CA CYS A 121 -6.41 -6.62 -0.55
C CYS A 121 -5.54 -5.73 0.36
N ALA A 122 -5.83 -5.68 1.66
CA ALA A 122 -5.09 -4.86 2.62
C ALA A 122 -3.61 -5.26 2.73
N ARG A 123 -3.31 -6.57 2.68
CA ARG A 123 -1.94 -7.07 2.72
C ARG A 123 -1.15 -6.59 1.51
N TYR A 124 -1.73 -6.68 0.32
CA TYR A 124 -1.07 -6.29 -0.93
C TYR A 124 -0.84 -4.78 -1.00
N VAL A 125 -1.83 -3.98 -0.62
CA VAL A 125 -1.70 -2.51 -0.55
C VAL A 125 -0.62 -2.10 0.45
N LYS A 126 -0.62 -2.64 1.67
CA LYS A 126 0.38 -2.33 2.69
C LYS A 126 1.80 -2.75 2.28
N ASN A 127 1.93 -3.93 1.65
CA ASN A 127 3.20 -4.40 1.11
C ASN A 127 3.71 -3.47 0.00
N ALA A 128 2.85 -3.00 -0.89
CA ALA A 128 3.24 -2.06 -1.94
C ALA A 128 3.75 -0.75 -1.35
N ILE A 129 3.05 -0.17 -0.37
CA ILE A 129 3.45 1.04 0.35
C ILE A 129 4.82 0.85 1.02
N ALA A 130 5.02 -0.27 1.72
CA ALA A 130 6.27 -0.57 2.41
C ALA A 130 7.44 -0.78 1.44
N LYS A 131 7.24 -1.54 0.36
CA LYS A 131 8.28 -1.83 -0.65
C LYS A 131 8.79 -0.59 -1.37
N VAL A 132 7.95 0.43 -1.55
CA VAL A 132 8.41 1.69 -2.16
C VAL A 132 8.96 2.70 -1.14
N GLY A 133 9.01 2.34 0.15
CA GLY A 133 9.52 3.19 1.22
C GLY A 133 8.55 4.30 1.65
N MET A 134 7.27 4.19 1.31
CA MET A 134 6.27 5.21 1.66
C MET A 134 5.57 4.96 3.00
N GLY A 135 6.00 3.99 3.77
CA GLY A 135 5.50 3.66 5.10
C GLY A 135 5.98 2.30 5.57
N LYS A 136 5.83 2.02 6.85
CA LYS A 136 6.08 0.68 7.40
C LYS A 136 4.84 -0.19 7.18
N TYR A 137 5.04 -1.51 7.11
CA TYR A 137 3.92 -2.44 7.14
C TYR A 137 3.30 -2.43 8.53
N GLU A 138 2.01 -2.09 8.61
CA GLU A 138 1.24 -2.16 9.86
C GLU A 138 0.21 -3.29 9.78
N SER A 139 -0.02 -4.01 10.88
CA SER A 139 -1.09 -5.01 10.97
C SER A 139 -2.46 -4.34 10.86
N GLY A 140 -3.48 -5.08 10.44
CA GLY A 140 -4.87 -4.61 10.33
C GLY A 140 -5.53 -5.00 9.00
N ASN A 141 -6.85 -4.91 8.98
CA ASN A 141 -7.70 -5.19 7.84
C ASN A 141 -7.87 -3.96 6.93
N ALA A 142 -8.62 -4.09 5.86
CA ALA A 142 -8.86 -2.96 4.96
C ALA A 142 -9.66 -1.83 5.64
N CYS A 143 -10.61 -2.14 6.51
CA CYS A 143 -11.33 -1.13 7.28
C CYS A 143 -10.44 -0.31 8.22
N ASP A 144 -9.29 -0.87 8.67
CA ASP A 144 -8.34 -0.19 9.54
C ASP A 144 -7.41 0.75 8.77
N MET A 145 -7.38 0.63 7.44
CA MET A 145 -6.49 1.44 6.59
C MET A 145 -6.73 2.94 6.72
N VAL A 146 -7.95 3.40 7.05
CA VAL A 146 -8.20 4.83 7.28
C VAL A 146 -7.32 5.36 8.41
N SER A 147 -7.32 4.68 9.56
CA SER A 147 -6.51 5.09 10.71
C SER A 147 -5.02 4.93 10.47
N ILE A 148 -4.60 3.88 9.78
CA ILE A 148 -3.20 3.65 9.37
C ILE A 148 -2.72 4.78 8.47
N MET A 149 -3.49 5.10 7.43
CA MET A 149 -3.10 6.11 6.44
C MET A 149 -3.12 7.54 6.99
N ARG A 150 -4.02 7.85 7.94
CA ARG A 150 -4.04 9.17 8.63
C ARG A 150 -2.77 9.44 9.42
N ARG A 151 -2.13 8.41 9.96
CA ARG A 151 -0.83 8.53 10.66
C ARG A 151 0.36 8.63 9.70
N ASN A 152 0.17 8.28 8.42
CA ASN A 152 1.24 8.28 7.44
C ASN A 152 1.42 9.65 6.79
N LYS A 153 2.46 10.38 7.19
CA LYS A 153 2.77 11.74 6.72
C LYS A 153 3.11 11.84 5.23
N LYS A 154 3.31 10.73 4.52
CA LYS A 154 3.55 10.70 3.07
C LYS A 154 2.29 10.75 2.24
N PHE A 155 1.13 10.70 2.89
CA PHE A 155 -0.16 10.78 2.25
C PHE A 155 -1.02 11.89 2.85
N LYS A 156 -1.87 12.46 2.00
CA LYS A 156 -2.89 13.44 2.39
C LYS A 156 -4.27 12.85 2.11
N GLU A 157 -5.13 12.87 3.12
CA GLU A 157 -6.53 12.50 2.95
C GLU A 157 -7.26 13.57 2.14
N ILE A 158 -8.04 13.16 1.17
CA ILE A 158 -8.93 14.02 0.38
C ILE A 158 -10.36 13.49 0.46
N SER A 159 -11.34 14.39 0.46
CA SER A 159 -12.74 14.00 0.48
C SER A 159 -13.11 13.22 -0.78
N PRO A 160 -13.83 12.09 -0.67
CA PRO A 160 -14.36 11.38 -1.83
C PRO A 160 -15.57 12.09 -2.48
N ASN A 161 -16.11 13.15 -1.84
CA ASN A 161 -17.27 13.87 -2.35
C ASN A 161 -16.90 14.70 -3.58
N GLY A 162 -17.66 14.57 -4.67
CA GLY A 162 -17.43 15.31 -5.90
C GLY A 162 -16.21 14.85 -6.71
N VAL A 163 -15.48 13.83 -6.26
CA VAL A 163 -14.31 13.32 -6.97
C VAL A 163 -14.73 12.26 -7.99
N ASN A 164 -14.36 12.48 -9.25
CA ASN A 164 -14.46 11.43 -10.27
C ASN A 164 -13.27 10.45 -10.10
N LEU A 165 -13.55 9.27 -9.59
CA LEU A 165 -12.53 8.27 -9.29
C LEU A 165 -11.71 7.84 -10.52
N LYS A 166 -12.29 7.90 -11.71
CA LYS A 166 -11.60 7.56 -12.97
C LYS A 166 -10.50 8.55 -13.33
N THR A 167 -10.57 9.78 -12.81
CA THR A 167 -9.58 10.83 -13.05
C THR A 167 -8.53 10.97 -11.96
N LEU A 168 -8.61 10.15 -10.92
CA LEU A 168 -7.60 10.13 -9.86
C LEU A 168 -6.22 9.83 -10.42
N PRO A 169 -5.18 10.51 -9.93
CA PRO A 169 -3.81 10.23 -10.33
C PRO A 169 -3.35 8.86 -9.78
N ALA A 170 -2.24 8.37 -10.33
CA ALA A 170 -1.65 7.09 -9.91
C ALA A 170 -1.23 7.12 -8.44
N GLY A 171 -1.38 5.99 -7.75
CA GLY A 171 -0.90 5.80 -6.38
C GLY A 171 -1.81 6.35 -5.28
N CYS A 172 -3.01 6.84 -5.60
CA CYS A 172 -3.99 7.14 -4.56
C CYS A 172 -4.48 5.82 -3.93
N VAL A 173 -4.55 5.77 -2.61
CA VAL A 173 -5.09 4.65 -1.86
C VAL A 173 -6.57 4.90 -1.59
N LEU A 174 -7.43 4.04 -2.11
CA LEU A 174 -8.87 4.04 -1.86
C LEU A 174 -9.16 3.09 -0.70
N VAL A 175 -9.93 3.55 0.27
CA VAL A 175 -10.32 2.73 1.43
C VAL A 175 -11.84 2.69 1.51
N TYR A 176 -12.38 1.47 1.58
CA TYR A 176 -13.79 1.19 1.76
C TYR A 176 -13.99 0.54 3.13
N GLY A 177 -14.73 1.20 3.99
CA GLY A 177 -15.10 0.68 5.30
C GLY A 177 -15.91 -0.61 5.22
N ARG A 178 -16.26 -1.15 6.35
CA ARG A 178 -17.07 -2.38 6.47
C ARG A 178 -18.41 -2.22 5.75
N GLY A 179 -18.74 -3.11 4.82
CA GLY A 179 -19.97 -3.11 4.05
C GLY A 179 -20.14 -1.95 3.05
N VAL A 180 -19.20 -1.00 3.02
CA VAL A 180 -19.26 0.15 2.11
C VAL A 180 -19.15 -0.30 0.66
N ALA A 181 -20.01 0.22 -0.19
CA ALA A 181 -20.02 -0.03 -1.63
C ALA A 181 -20.16 -1.53 -2.02
N GLY A 182 -20.75 -2.34 -1.14
CA GLY A 182 -20.94 -3.77 -1.34
C GLY A 182 -19.69 -4.63 -1.12
N TYR A 183 -18.65 -4.07 -0.50
CA TYR A 183 -17.49 -4.85 -0.05
C TYR A 183 -17.76 -5.57 1.29
N SER A 184 -16.82 -6.38 1.74
CA SER A 184 -16.94 -7.18 2.96
C SER A 184 -17.44 -6.38 4.17
N SER A 185 -18.49 -6.86 4.81
CA SER A 185 -19.03 -6.29 6.06
C SER A 185 -18.10 -6.51 7.26
N GLN A 186 -17.18 -7.46 7.16
CA GLN A 186 -16.22 -7.75 8.21
C GLN A 186 -14.90 -7.02 8.02
N TYR A 187 -14.38 -6.96 6.80
CA TYR A 187 -13.00 -6.50 6.52
C TYR A 187 -12.92 -5.20 5.73
N GLY A 188 -13.99 -4.80 5.01
CA GLY A 188 -13.94 -3.71 4.04
C GLY A 188 -13.11 -4.06 2.81
N HIS A 189 -12.59 -3.03 2.10
CA HIS A 189 -11.70 -3.19 0.95
C HIS A 189 -10.71 -2.03 0.85
N THR A 190 -9.58 -2.24 0.17
CA THR A 190 -8.63 -1.18 -0.16
C THR A 190 -7.88 -1.50 -1.44
N GLU A 191 -7.57 -0.47 -2.22
CA GLU A 191 -6.90 -0.60 -3.51
C GLU A 191 -6.09 0.66 -3.86
N ILE A 192 -5.15 0.57 -4.80
CA ILE A 192 -4.27 1.64 -5.26
C ILE A 192 -4.62 1.99 -6.71
N THR A 193 -4.87 3.26 -7.00
CA THR A 193 -5.18 3.74 -8.35
C THR A 193 -3.98 3.64 -9.28
N THR A 194 -4.22 3.33 -10.55
CA THR A 194 -3.19 3.30 -11.60
C THR A 194 -3.02 4.63 -12.34
N GLY A 195 -3.95 5.57 -12.14
CA GLY A 195 -4.02 6.84 -12.86
C GLY A 195 -4.62 6.72 -14.27
N LYS A 196 -5.18 5.57 -14.62
CA LYS A 196 -5.84 5.27 -15.89
C LYS A 196 -7.27 4.76 -15.70
N GLY A 197 -7.95 5.19 -14.63
CA GLY A 197 -9.33 4.79 -14.34
C GLY A 197 -9.49 3.37 -13.80
N THR A 198 -8.39 2.73 -13.43
CA THR A 198 -8.35 1.41 -12.80
C THR A 198 -7.65 1.47 -11.45
N ALA A 199 -7.85 0.46 -10.61
CA ALA A 199 -7.11 0.29 -9.37
C ALA A 199 -6.69 -1.16 -9.15
N VAL A 200 -5.76 -1.37 -8.25
CA VAL A 200 -5.22 -2.69 -7.95
C VAL A 200 -5.06 -2.90 -6.44
N SER A 201 -5.31 -4.12 -6.03
CA SER A 201 -5.03 -4.65 -4.70
C SER A 201 -4.31 -6.00 -4.86
N ASP A 202 -4.86 -7.10 -4.37
CA ASP A 202 -4.49 -8.45 -4.78
C ASP A 202 -5.01 -8.78 -6.19
N GLY A 203 -6.11 -8.11 -6.63
CA GLY A 203 -6.68 -8.17 -7.96
C GLY A 203 -6.75 -6.81 -8.67
N VAL A 204 -7.35 -6.78 -9.85
CA VAL A 204 -7.50 -5.58 -10.69
C VAL A 204 -8.96 -5.15 -10.77
N THR A 205 -9.27 -3.94 -10.30
CA THR A 205 -10.56 -3.28 -10.46
C THR A 205 -10.52 -2.41 -11.72
N ARG A 206 -11.24 -2.85 -12.76
CA ARG A 206 -11.22 -2.17 -14.08
C ARG A 206 -12.17 -1.00 -14.19
N ASN A 207 -13.18 -0.90 -13.34
CA ASN A 207 -14.16 0.18 -13.36
C ASN A 207 -14.31 0.80 -11.98
N LEU A 208 -13.74 1.98 -11.80
CA LEU A 208 -13.82 2.74 -10.55
C LEU A 208 -15.11 3.57 -10.52
N HIS A 209 -16.16 3.02 -9.94
CA HIS A 209 -17.46 3.70 -9.76
C HIS A 209 -17.95 3.67 -8.32
N ARG A 210 -17.37 2.84 -7.47
CA ARG A 210 -17.80 2.65 -6.08
C ARG A 210 -17.18 3.71 -5.20
N LYS A 211 -18.00 4.52 -4.53
CA LYS A 211 -17.52 5.60 -3.66
C LYS A 211 -16.80 5.04 -2.44
N PRO A 212 -15.52 5.39 -2.22
CA PRO A 212 -14.79 4.96 -1.03
C PRO A 212 -15.18 5.76 0.21
N THR A 213 -14.82 5.24 1.39
CA THR A 213 -14.92 5.95 2.67
C THR A 213 -13.89 7.08 2.73
N ALA A 214 -12.68 6.83 2.23
CA ALA A 214 -11.58 7.80 2.23
C ALA A 214 -10.66 7.57 1.02
N ILE A 215 -10.00 8.64 0.59
CA ILE A 215 -8.98 8.64 -0.46
C ILE A 215 -7.71 9.25 0.13
N PHE A 216 -6.58 8.57 -0.04
CA PHE A 216 -5.28 9.07 0.40
C PHE A 216 -4.36 9.28 -0.80
N MET A 217 -3.98 10.53 -1.02
CA MET A 217 -3.16 10.97 -2.14
C MET A 217 -1.69 11.05 -1.71
N PRO A 218 -0.74 10.46 -2.45
CA PRO A 218 0.69 10.58 -2.14
C PRO A 218 1.18 12.01 -2.33
N ILE A 219 1.85 12.57 -1.30
CA ILE A 219 2.38 13.94 -1.29
C ILE A 219 3.90 14.01 -1.16
N SER A 220 4.56 12.89 -0.85
CA SER A 220 6.03 12.78 -0.83
C SER A 220 6.48 11.35 -1.15
N ALA A 221 7.74 11.20 -1.53
CA ALA A 221 8.39 9.91 -1.82
C ALA A 221 9.10 9.34 -0.59
#